data_978ebe14d7bc6462fe3cf46b3b3e170a
#
_entry.id   978ebe14d7bc6462fe3cf46b3b3e170a
#
_cell.length_a   1.000
_cell.length_b   1.000
_cell.length_c   1.000
_cell.angle_alpha   90.00
_cell.angle_beta   90.00
_cell.angle_gamma   90.00
#
_symmetry.space_group_name_H-M   'P 1'
#
loop_
_entity.id
_entity.type
_entity.pdbx_description
1 polymer ?
#
loop_
_entity_poly.entity_id
_entity_poly.type
_entity_poly.pdbx_seq_one_letter_code
_entity_poly.pdbx_strand_id
1 'polypeptide(L)'
;MKIRLSDTNDQQVICAVHHSAFGEEERKSIVELTMNFLSQPSDYFTLSFVVEKEGVVVGHTIFSEIKFKEHNMKAFILAPLAVLPSNQNMSVGKSLVKHGLNYLASQGAELIFVYGDPAYYSKFGFQTEQSDLFIPPYKLQYPHGWQYLQFNNSSLPIDPIHLSCAPPLRKPELW
;
A
#
# COMPACT_ATOMS: atom_id res chain seq x y z
N MET A 1 -21.28 -2.34 -3.41
CA MET A 1 -19.83 -2.61 -3.45
C MET A 1 -19.51 -3.67 -2.40
N LYS A 2 -18.74 -4.67 -2.76
CA LYS A 2 -18.24 -5.73 -1.86
C LYS A 2 -16.72 -5.70 -1.89
N ILE A 3 -16.07 -5.67 -0.73
CA ILE A 3 -14.61 -5.78 -0.62
C ILE A 3 -14.28 -7.16 -0.07
N ARG A 4 -13.31 -7.83 -0.64
CA ARG A 4 -12.82 -9.13 -0.22
C ARG A 4 -11.32 -9.28 -0.48
N LEU A 5 -10.69 -10.29 0.11
CA LEU A 5 -9.37 -10.72 -0.31
C LEU A 5 -9.42 -11.18 -1.77
N SER A 6 -8.36 -10.89 -2.51
CA SER A 6 -8.19 -11.43 -3.86
C SER A 6 -7.83 -12.91 -3.82
N ASP A 7 -8.14 -13.61 -4.87
CA ASP A 7 -7.71 -14.99 -5.11
C ASP A 7 -6.94 -15.11 -6.44
N THR A 8 -6.50 -16.31 -6.76
CA THR A 8 -5.70 -16.56 -7.96
C THR A 8 -6.44 -16.27 -9.27
N ASN A 9 -7.78 -16.34 -9.27
CA ASN A 9 -8.60 -16.04 -10.45
C ASN A 9 -8.69 -14.53 -10.72
N ASP A 10 -8.37 -13.71 -9.72
CA ASP A 10 -8.41 -12.25 -9.85
C ASP A 10 -7.18 -11.67 -10.57
N GLN A 11 -6.10 -12.42 -10.72
CA GLN A 11 -4.82 -11.90 -11.22
C GLN A 11 -4.96 -11.12 -12.54
N GLN A 12 -5.69 -11.68 -13.49
CA GLN A 12 -5.87 -11.05 -14.81
C GLN A 12 -6.65 -9.74 -14.73
N VAL A 13 -7.74 -9.72 -13.97
CA VAL A 13 -8.56 -8.50 -13.82
C VAL A 13 -7.85 -7.45 -12.97
N ILE A 14 -7.09 -7.84 -11.96
CA ILE A 14 -6.25 -6.94 -11.17
C ILE A 14 -5.21 -6.27 -12.08
N CYS A 15 -4.52 -7.04 -12.93
CA CYS A 15 -3.57 -6.51 -13.92
C CYS A 15 -4.25 -5.45 -14.81
N ALA A 16 -5.44 -5.74 -15.34
CA ALA A 16 -6.20 -4.82 -16.18
C ALA A 16 -6.61 -3.54 -15.43
N VAL A 17 -7.00 -3.64 -14.15
CA VAL A 17 -7.32 -2.48 -13.30
C VAL A 17 -6.10 -1.57 -13.16
N HIS A 18 -4.94 -2.12 -12.80
CA HIS A 18 -3.71 -1.33 -12.67
C HIS A 18 -3.26 -0.74 -14.02
N HIS A 19 -3.32 -1.53 -15.09
CA HIS A 19 -2.98 -1.06 -16.42
C HIS A 19 -3.84 0.14 -16.85
N SER A 20 -5.11 0.15 -16.50
CA SER A 20 -6.05 1.21 -16.86
C SER A 20 -5.98 2.44 -15.96
N ALA A 21 -5.55 2.27 -14.70
CA ALA A 21 -5.54 3.32 -13.70
C ALA A 21 -4.32 4.26 -13.78
N PHE A 22 -3.19 3.77 -14.30
CA PHE A 22 -1.92 4.51 -14.33
C PHE A 22 -1.57 5.00 -15.74
N GLY A 23 -0.93 6.18 -15.81
CA GLY A 23 -0.39 6.75 -17.05
C GLY A 23 0.77 5.92 -17.63
N GLU A 24 1.15 6.22 -18.87
CA GLU A 24 2.15 5.42 -19.61
C GLU A 24 3.50 5.31 -18.90
N GLU A 25 3.94 6.36 -18.22
CA GLU A 25 5.23 6.42 -17.53
C GLU A 25 5.30 5.45 -16.34
N GLU A 26 4.24 5.35 -15.54
CA GLU A 26 4.21 4.55 -14.33
C GLU A 26 3.61 3.15 -14.55
N ARG A 27 2.78 3.00 -15.58
CA ARG A 27 1.98 1.79 -15.85
C ARG A 27 2.79 0.51 -15.80
N LYS A 28 3.91 0.47 -16.51
CA LYS A 28 4.75 -0.73 -16.61
C LYS A 28 5.27 -1.14 -15.24
N SER A 29 5.84 -0.20 -14.49
CA SER A 29 6.41 -0.46 -13.16
C SER A 29 5.36 -0.90 -12.15
N ILE A 30 4.19 -0.26 -12.17
CA ILE A 30 3.08 -0.59 -11.24
C ILE A 30 2.44 -1.94 -11.57
N VAL A 31 2.23 -2.25 -12.86
CA VAL A 31 1.71 -3.56 -13.26
C VAL A 31 2.70 -4.67 -12.89
N GLU A 32 3.98 -4.46 -13.13
CA GLU A 32 5.03 -5.42 -12.76
C GLU A 32 5.11 -5.60 -11.23
N LEU A 33 5.07 -4.52 -10.46
CA LEU A 33 5.01 -4.54 -9.00
C LEU A 33 3.82 -5.40 -8.53
N THR A 34 2.64 -5.13 -9.07
CA THR A 34 1.40 -5.83 -8.71
C THR A 34 1.51 -7.32 -9.01
N MET A 35 1.96 -7.68 -10.22
CA MET A 35 2.08 -9.07 -10.63
C MET A 35 3.13 -9.82 -9.81
N ASN A 36 4.24 -9.17 -9.45
CA ASN A 36 5.25 -9.76 -8.58
C ASN A 36 4.69 -10.09 -7.19
N PHE A 37 3.86 -9.21 -6.62
CA PHE A 37 3.19 -9.49 -5.35
C PHE A 37 2.21 -10.67 -5.42
N LEU A 38 1.50 -10.81 -6.54
CA LEU A 38 0.47 -11.84 -6.71
C LEU A 38 1.03 -13.22 -7.09
N SER A 39 2.25 -13.28 -7.66
CA SER A 39 2.81 -14.52 -8.22
C SER A 39 4.06 -15.04 -7.52
N GLN A 40 4.78 -14.20 -6.76
CA GLN A 40 6.04 -14.59 -6.14
C GLN A 40 5.84 -14.94 -4.65
N PRO A 41 6.37 -16.12 -4.22
CA PRO A 41 6.42 -16.42 -2.79
C PRO A 41 7.29 -15.38 -2.06
N SER A 42 6.89 -15.04 -0.85
CA SER A 42 7.60 -14.06 -0.03
C SER A 42 7.49 -14.42 1.45
N ASP A 43 8.58 -14.18 2.21
CA ASP A 43 8.59 -14.24 3.68
C ASP A 43 7.95 -13.01 4.33
N TYR A 44 7.43 -12.08 3.53
CA TYR A 44 6.70 -10.91 3.96
C TYR A 44 5.21 -11.15 3.84
N PHE A 45 4.50 -11.00 4.94
CA PHE A 45 3.05 -11.12 4.92
C PHE A 45 2.43 -10.06 4.01
N THR A 46 1.51 -10.49 3.15
CA THR A 46 0.88 -9.62 2.15
C THR A 46 -0.62 -9.83 2.15
N LEU A 47 -1.36 -8.72 2.15
CA LEU A 47 -2.81 -8.69 1.97
C LEU A 47 -3.14 -8.00 0.65
N SER A 48 -3.95 -8.65 -0.15
CA SER A 48 -4.44 -8.15 -1.43
C SER A 48 -5.95 -8.08 -1.38
N PHE A 49 -6.52 -6.88 -1.53
CA PHE A 49 -7.96 -6.64 -1.50
C PHE A 49 -8.48 -6.16 -2.86
N VAL A 50 -9.58 -6.73 -3.30
CA VAL A 50 -10.35 -6.25 -4.45
C VAL A 50 -11.68 -5.67 -4.00
N VAL A 51 -12.18 -4.71 -4.76
CA VAL A 51 -13.55 -4.23 -4.62
C VAL A 51 -14.35 -4.55 -5.87
N GLU A 52 -15.50 -5.17 -5.66
CA GLU A 52 -16.47 -5.54 -6.68
C GLU A 52 -17.67 -4.59 -6.68
N LYS A 53 -18.10 -4.22 -7.86
CA LYS A 53 -19.37 -3.55 -8.12
C LYS A 53 -20.12 -4.36 -9.19
N GLU A 54 -21.32 -4.83 -8.88
CA GLU A 54 -22.15 -5.63 -9.78
C GLU A 54 -21.43 -6.88 -10.34
N GLY A 55 -20.60 -7.53 -9.51
CA GLY A 55 -19.83 -8.73 -9.89
C GLY A 55 -18.55 -8.46 -10.67
N VAL A 56 -18.19 -7.19 -10.91
CA VAL A 56 -16.98 -6.81 -11.63
C VAL A 56 -15.97 -6.20 -10.64
N VAL A 57 -14.71 -6.63 -10.69
CA VAL A 57 -13.61 -6.01 -9.94
C VAL A 57 -13.29 -4.65 -10.56
N VAL A 58 -13.45 -3.59 -9.76
CA VAL A 58 -13.27 -2.20 -10.19
C VAL A 58 -12.14 -1.48 -9.46
N GLY A 59 -11.52 -2.11 -8.48
CA GLY A 59 -10.37 -1.56 -7.76
C GLY A 59 -9.62 -2.63 -6.98
N HIS A 60 -8.37 -2.33 -6.67
CA HIS A 60 -7.44 -3.23 -6.00
C HIS A 60 -6.42 -2.47 -5.17
N THR A 61 -5.98 -3.06 -4.06
CA THR A 61 -4.86 -2.55 -3.26
C THR A 61 -4.12 -3.67 -2.57
N ILE A 62 -2.83 -3.44 -2.32
CA ILE A 62 -1.97 -4.34 -1.54
C ILE A 62 -1.46 -3.64 -0.29
N PHE A 63 -1.40 -4.40 0.79
CA PHE A 63 -0.66 -4.06 2.00
C PHE A 63 0.38 -5.15 2.22
N SER A 64 1.65 -4.79 2.28
CA SER A 64 2.73 -5.74 2.55
C SER A 64 3.48 -5.38 3.83
N GLU A 65 3.94 -6.40 4.53
CA GLU A 65 4.68 -6.26 5.78
C GLU A 65 5.95 -5.41 5.58
N ILE A 66 6.24 -4.58 6.57
CA ILE A 66 7.50 -3.87 6.76
C ILE A 66 8.20 -4.48 7.96
N LYS A 67 9.51 -4.71 7.86
CA LYS A 67 10.35 -5.21 8.94
C LYS A 67 11.41 -4.19 9.33
N PHE A 68 11.73 -4.14 10.61
CA PHE A 68 12.78 -3.32 11.17
C PHE A 68 13.86 -4.24 11.75
N LYS A 69 15.13 -3.86 11.60
CA LYS A 69 16.25 -4.72 12.03
C LYS A 69 16.29 -4.95 13.55
N GLU A 70 15.97 -3.91 14.31
CA GLU A 70 16.15 -3.90 15.77
C GLU A 70 14.85 -3.63 16.55
N HIS A 71 13.72 -3.60 15.84
CA HIS A 71 12.41 -3.31 16.43
C HIS A 71 11.39 -4.35 16.00
N ASN A 72 10.56 -4.78 16.92
CA ASN A 72 9.50 -5.75 16.66
C ASN A 72 8.13 -5.05 16.57
N MET A 73 8.04 -4.03 15.71
CA MET A 73 6.78 -3.34 15.43
C MET A 73 6.06 -4.02 14.25
N LYS A 74 4.77 -4.24 14.42
CA LYS A 74 3.93 -4.80 13.36
C LYS A 74 3.52 -3.69 12.38
N ALA A 75 4.22 -3.62 11.27
CA ALA A 75 4.08 -2.53 10.30
C ALA A 75 3.82 -3.02 8.88
N PHE A 76 3.14 -2.20 8.08
CA PHE A 76 2.81 -2.49 6.69
C PHE A 76 3.01 -1.25 5.82
N ILE A 77 3.14 -1.47 4.51
CA ILE A 77 3.09 -0.41 3.50
C ILE A 77 1.92 -0.67 2.55
N LEU A 78 1.16 0.37 2.27
CA LEU A 78 0.13 0.38 1.24
C LEU A 78 0.76 0.72 -0.11
N ALA A 79 0.87 -0.27 -0.98
CA ALA A 79 1.35 -0.13 -2.36
C ALA A 79 1.13 -1.41 -3.16
N PRO A 80 0.53 -1.33 -4.36
CA PRO A 80 -0.12 -0.18 -4.98
C PRO A 80 -1.62 -0.08 -4.65
N LEU A 81 -2.24 1.05 -5.03
CA LEU A 81 -3.69 1.26 -5.02
C LEU A 81 -4.16 1.67 -6.42
N ALA A 82 -5.14 0.97 -6.95
CA ALA A 82 -5.73 1.27 -8.27
C ALA A 82 -7.25 1.20 -8.26
N VAL A 83 -7.87 2.08 -9.04
CA VAL A 83 -9.32 2.08 -9.31
C VAL A 83 -9.52 2.36 -10.80
N LEU A 84 -10.38 1.57 -11.46
CA LEU A 84 -10.74 1.82 -12.86
C LEU A 84 -11.15 3.27 -13.08
N PRO A 85 -10.69 3.94 -14.14
CA PRO A 85 -11.02 5.35 -14.42
C PRO A 85 -12.52 5.66 -14.35
N SER A 86 -13.36 4.77 -14.87
CA SER A 86 -14.82 4.89 -14.82
C SER A 86 -15.44 4.83 -13.42
N ASN A 87 -14.68 4.38 -12.42
CA ASN A 87 -15.11 4.20 -11.02
C ASN A 87 -14.33 5.11 -10.03
N GLN A 88 -13.43 5.95 -10.55
CA GLN A 88 -12.76 6.97 -9.73
C GLN A 88 -13.75 8.05 -9.28
N ASN A 89 -13.41 8.77 -8.23
CA ASN A 89 -14.26 9.78 -7.58
C ASN A 89 -15.61 9.25 -7.03
N MET A 90 -15.82 7.94 -7.05
CA MET A 90 -17.00 7.25 -6.48
C MET A 90 -16.71 6.60 -5.12
N SER A 91 -15.71 7.10 -4.40
CA SER A 91 -15.26 6.59 -3.09
C SER A 91 -14.74 5.14 -3.09
N VAL A 92 -14.49 4.53 -4.24
CA VAL A 92 -13.98 3.15 -4.37
C VAL A 92 -12.61 3.01 -3.69
N GLY A 93 -11.63 3.85 -4.07
CA GLY A 93 -10.31 3.86 -3.46
C GLY A 93 -10.35 4.16 -1.96
N LYS A 94 -11.22 5.13 -1.56
CA LYS A 94 -11.43 5.44 -0.14
C LYS A 94 -11.94 4.23 0.65
N SER A 95 -12.86 3.45 0.07
CA SER A 95 -13.39 2.25 0.72
C SER A 95 -12.34 1.15 0.85
N LEU A 96 -11.50 0.94 -0.18
CA LEU A 96 -10.39 -0.01 -0.15
C LEU A 96 -9.37 0.34 0.96
N VAL A 97 -8.91 1.59 0.98
CA VAL A 97 -7.95 2.05 2.00
C VAL A 97 -8.53 1.87 3.39
N LYS A 98 -9.74 2.36 3.66
CA LYS A 98 -10.40 2.21 4.97
C LYS A 98 -10.58 0.75 5.38
N HIS A 99 -10.97 -0.11 4.44
CA HIS A 99 -11.15 -1.55 4.71
C HIS A 99 -9.82 -2.19 5.14
N GLY A 100 -8.74 -1.96 4.38
CA GLY A 100 -7.42 -2.48 4.71
C GLY A 100 -6.87 -1.95 6.04
N LEU A 101 -7.01 -0.65 6.30
CA LEU A 101 -6.61 -0.04 7.57
C LEU A 101 -7.37 -0.64 8.76
N ASN A 102 -8.70 -0.79 8.67
CA ASN A 102 -9.51 -1.39 9.72
C ASN A 102 -9.15 -2.86 9.94
N TYR A 103 -8.93 -3.61 8.86
CA TYR A 103 -8.50 -5.00 8.96
C TYR A 103 -7.16 -5.09 9.68
N LEU A 104 -6.15 -4.32 9.26
CA LEU A 104 -4.81 -4.36 9.87
C LEU A 104 -4.82 -3.88 11.33
N ALA A 105 -5.61 -2.86 11.65
CA ALA A 105 -5.80 -2.42 13.04
C ALA A 105 -6.36 -3.55 13.91
N SER A 106 -7.35 -4.30 13.41
CA SER A 106 -7.92 -5.45 14.11
C SER A 106 -6.93 -6.61 14.30
N GLN A 107 -5.93 -6.68 13.44
CA GLN A 107 -4.83 -7.65 13.51
C GLN A 107 -3.66 -7.16 14.39
N GLY A 108 -3.78 -6.01 15.03
CA GLY A 108 -2.76 -5.44 15.91
C GLY A 108 -1.60 -4.77 15.17
N ALA A 109 -1.82 -4.29 13.94
CA ALA A 109 -0.84 -3.43 13.28
C ALA A 109 -0.62 -2.14 14.08
N GLU A 110 0.64 -1.68 14.13
CA GLU A 110 1.04 -0.47 14.86
C GLU A 110 1.28 0.70 13.92
N LEU A 111 1.86 0.42 12.74
CA LEU A 111 2.22 1.42 11.74
C LEU A 111 1.81 0.99 10.34
N ILE A 112 1.29 1.95 9.58
CA ILE A 112 1.09 1.79 8.13
C ILE A 112 1.82 2.91 7.42
N PHE A 113 2.62 2.56 6.42
CA PHE A 113 3.33 3.51 5.56
C PHE A 113 2.62 3.67 4.22
N VAL A 114 2.83 4.80 3.59
CA VAL A 114 2.47 5.06 2.19
C VAL A 114 3.44 6.04 1.58
N TYR A 115 3.77 5.84 0.32
CA TYR A 115 4.48 6.80 -0.51
C TYR A 115 3.54 7.29 -1.61
N GLY A 116 3.04 8.52 -1.48
CA GLY A 116 2.02 9.05 -2.38
C GLY A 116 1.58 10.48 -2.03
N ASP A 117 0.51 10.94 -2.66
CA ASP A 117 0.00 12.31 -2.50
C ASP A 117 -0.54 12.58 -1.08
N PRO A 118 0.08 13.48 -0.30
CA PRO A 118 -0.41 13.84 1.02
C PRO A 118 -1.83 14.41 1.03
N ALA A 119 -2.25 15.11 -0.03
CA ALA A 119 -3.60 15.63 -0.14
C ALA A 119 -4.66 14.51 -0.22
N TYR A 120 -4.28 13.34 -0.71
CA TYR A 120 -5.14 12.18 -0.73
C TYR A 120 -5.09 11.39 0.58
N TYR A 121 -3.88 11.08 1.09
CA TYR A 121 -3.72 10.16 2.21
C TYR A 121 -3.94 10.78 3.59
N SER A 122 -3.78 12.10 3.75
CA SER A 122 -4.13 12.79 5.01
C SER A 122 -5.57 12.59 5.45
N LYS A 123 -6.50 12.35 4.51
CA LYS A 123 -7.91 12.05 4.79
C LYS A 123 -8.15 10.74 5.54
N PHE A 124 -7.13 9.90 5.62
CA PHE A 124 -7.13 8.63 6.36
C PHE A 124 -6.35 8.71 7.67
N GLY A 125 -5.74 9.86 7.96
CA GLY A 125 -4.91 10.07 9.14
C GLY A 125 -3.41 9.84 8.91
N PHE A 126 -2.98 9.62 7.66
CA PHE A 126 -1.56 9.60 7.34
C PHE A 126 -0.94 10.99 7.52
N GLN A 127 0.28 11.03 8.02
CA GLN A 127 1.01 12.25 8.33
C GLN A 127 2.44 12.20 7.82
N THR A 128 2.99 13.36 7.48
CA THR A 128 4.38 13.54 7.06
C THR A 128 5.28 13.99 8.22
N GLU A 129 4.67 14.53 9.27
CA GLU A 129 5.38 15.00 10.46
C GLU A 129 6.10 13.83 11.14
N GLN A 130 7.40 13.95 11.41
CA GLN A 130 8.26 12.89 11.94
C GLN A 130 8.38 11.63 11.05
N SER A 131 8.00 11.70 9.78
CA SER A 131 8.19 10.55 8.86
C SER A 131 9.66 10.25 8.58
N ASP A 132 10.55 11.21 8.81
CA ASP A 132 12.00 11.11 8.75
C ASP A 132 12.61 10.17 9.81
N LEU A 133 11.87 9.85 10.87
CA LEU A 133 12.21 8.76 11.80
C LEU A 133 12.16 7.38 11.15
N PHE A 134 11.52 7.22 10.02
CA PHE A 134 11.35 5.96 9.30
C PHE A 134 12.04 6.03 7.95
N ILE A 135 13.29 5.55 7.89
CA ILE A 135 14.12 5.66 6.69
C ILE A 135 13.69 4.58 5.69
N PRO A 136 13.17 4.97 4.51
CA PRO A 136 12.77 4.02 3.47
C PRO A 136 14.00 3.31 2.87
N PRO A 137 13.81 2.16 2.17
CA PRO A 137 14.92 1.36 1.67
C PRO A 137 15.73 2.05 0.57
N TYR A 138 15.16 3.06 -0.08
CA TYR A 138 15.82 3.83 -1.15
C TYR A 138 15.57 5.33 -0.98
N LYS A 139 16.40 6.13 -1.66
CA LYS A 139 16.23 7.59 -1.70
C LYS A 139 14.92 7.94 -2.41
N LEU A 140 14.09 8.72 -1.74
CA LEU A 140 12.81 9.18 -2.28
C LEU A 140 13.00 10.26 -3.33
N GLN A 141 12.29 10.14 -4.46
CA GLN A 141 12.19 11.19 -5.48
C GLN A 141 11.38 12.38 -4.94
N TYR A 142 10.34 12.11 -4.16
CA TYR A 142 9.43 13.11 -3.57
C TYR A 142 9.33 12.92 -2.06
N PRO A 143 10.32 13.40 -1.26
CA PRO A 143 10.39 13.12 0.17
C PRO A 143 9.12 13.47 0.96
N HIS A 144 8.39 14.51 0.57
CA HIS A 144 7.12 14.91 1.18
C HIS A 144 5.96 13.96 0.89
N GLY A 145 6.13 13.01 -0.03
CA GLY A 145 5.17 11.94 -0.28
C GLY A 145 5.27 10.78 0.71
N TRP A 146 6.33 10.75 1.52
CA TRP A 146 6.53 9.71 2.53
C TRP A 146 5.72 9.99 3.78
N GLN A 147 4.82 9.09 4.13
CA GLN A 147 3.84 9.28 5.19
C GLN A 147 3.66 8.00 5.98
N TYR A 148 3.24 8.14 7.23
CA TYR A 148 2.83 7.02 8.07
C TYR A 148 1.52 7.31 8.80
N LEU A 149 0.83 6.25 9.17
CA LEU A 149 -0.31 6.25 10.08
C LEU A 149 0.04 5.37 11.26
N GLN A 150 -0.15 5.87 12.46
CA GLN A 150 0.06 5.13 13.70
C GLN A 150 -1.30 4.68 14.26
N PHE A 151 -1.40 3.39 14.56
CA PHE A 151 -2.48 2.85 15.37
C PHE A 151 -1.98 2.73 16.81
N ASN A 152 -2.78 3.16 17.76
CA ASN A 152 -2.44 3.20 19.18
C ASN A 152 -1.38 4.27 19.53
N ASN A 153 -1.33 4.64 20.80
CA ASN A 153 -0.36 5.62 21.30
C ASN A 153 0.98 4.93 21.70
N SER A 154 1.48 4.01 20.86
CA SER A 154 2.83 3.47 21.04
C SER A 154 3.85 4.61 20.85
N SER A 155 4.93 4.60 21.62
CA SER A 155 5.99 5.60 21.44
C SER A 155 6.69 5.39 20.11
N LEU A 156 6.87 6.47 19.35
CA LEU A 156 7.72 6.47 18.16
C LEU A 156 9.19 6.22 18.54
N PRO A 157 10.00 5.71 17.63
CA PRO A 157 11.43 5.59 17.87
C PRO A 157 12.06 6.96 18.17
N ILE A 158 13.06 7.00 19.05
CA ILE A 158 13.77 8.25 19.38
C ILE A 158 14.75 8.60 18.26
N ASP A 159 15.43 7.58 17.71
CA ASP A 159 16.38 7.72 16.62
C ASP A 159 15.79 7.16 15.32
N PRO A 160 16.24 7.68 14.15
CA PRO A 160 15.80 7.16 12.87
C PRO A 160 16.11 5.68 12.68
N ILE A 161 15.12 4.92 12.20
CA ILE A 161 15.22 3.48 11.97
C ILE A 161 15.01 3.14 10.49
N HIS A 162 15.81 2.20 9.98
CA HIS A 162 15.69 1.69 8.62
C HIS A 162 14.62 0.61 8.52
N LEU A 163 13.76 0.74 7.50
CA LEU A 163 12.83 -0.32 7.17
C LEU A 163 13.32 -1.21 6.02
N SER A 164 12.84 -2.46 6.08
CA SER A 164 12.96 -3.43 5.00
C SER A 164 11.58 -3.75 4.45
N CYS A 165 11.46 -3.80 3.13
CA CYS A 165 10.21 -4.08 2.43
C CYS A 165 10.26 -5.43 1.70
N ALA A 166 9.09 -5.91 1.28
CA ALA A 166 8.95 -7.12 0.48
C ALA A 166 9.74 -7.02 -0.86
N PRO A 167 10.23 -8.15 -1.40
CA PRO A 167 11.06 -8.15 -2.62
C PRO A 167 10.49 -7.37 -3.81
N PRO A 168 9.16 -7.40 -4.11
CA PRO A 168 8.61 -6.61 -5.21
C PRO A 168 8.83 -5.10 -5.10
N LEU A 169 8.96 -4.56 -3.88
CA LEU A 169 9.23 -3.14 -3.61
C LEU A 169 10.71 -2.79 -3.62
N ARG A 170 11.62 -3.76 -3.79
CA ARG A 170 13.08 -3.53 -3.79
C ARG A 170 13.60 -3.05 -5.13
N LYS A 171 12.98 -2.00 -5.66
CA LYS A 171 13.33 -1.35 -6.91
C LYS A 171 13.43 0.15 -6.67
N PRO A 172 14.62 0.78 -6.88
CA PRO A 172 14.82 2.22 -6.63
C PRO A 172 13.84 3.12 -7.37
N GLU A 173 13.40 2.72 -8.55
CA GLU A 173 12.46 3.48 -9.39
C GLU A 173 11.04 3.60 -8.81
N LEU A 174 10.72 2.86 -7.76
CA LEU A 174 9.42 2.93 -7.08
C LEU A 174 9.40 3.95 -5.94
N TRP A 175 10.56 4.54 -5.61
CA TRP A 175 10.72 5.40 -4.43
C TRP A 175 11.11 6.85 -4.73
#